data_e53cb4002abbd54f5afb6e2274440211
#
_entry.id   e53cb4002abbd54f5afb6e2274440211
#
_cell.length_a   1.000
_cell.length_b   1.000
_cell.length_c   1.000
_cell.angle_alpha   90.00
_cell.angle_beta   90.00
_cell.angle_gamma   90.00
#
_symmetry.space_group_name_H-M   'P 1'
#
loop_
_entity.id
_entity.type
_entity.pdbx_description
1 polymer ?
#
loop_
_entity_poly.entity_id
_entity_poly.type
_entity_poly.pdbx_seq_one_letter_code
_entity_poly.pdbx_strand_id
1 'polypeptide(L)'
;MGVYIVNNKTKELILGNKYVYRGSGWWYIDGQGMPYNTSNLTYFFYYPYSKETQNVNLNANTAEEFFKEKIDNHNKKIITDQDDLVKIASADLQVGKGSFAPNGRITVQMKHQVGVAVLHMPSSQNGILVFKDDSYTYWYGEKRKRPQQGTNYTAWGIDDPTGQYFPSQKFTGNIPCLAVHKKVDDYRQWKRFSFVVPFGKTVKFQAEADPAEKRIENDWGKLFDISLTPNQNNPVVVQTVECDVPFTKIIREYEYKGSVETFTAPADETYTLQCWGAQGSHFDNHQGVFHEGGKGGYATGEYKMNKGTNIYICVGGHGNGYNNRIPGIGNPGPAGGGATSITTTNKGELSNFNGFRSEVLLVAGGGGAQDAGEGTTPKAGAGGGLYGGTASGSGCHGSGASPSEPGRNGYRNTSKMPNDHKAGFGYGGVVSTNEDGWEDYGAQGGGGYFGGGGTQKAGPAGGGSGYFKSDALTNAETIAGNTDFPAPTVTTETGHTGNGKVQIILPMPKKNKP
;
A
#
# COMPACT_ATOMS: atom_id res chain seq x y z
N MET A 1 7.38 -29.50 21.75
CA MET A 1 8.70 -30.13 21.64
C MET A 1 8.57 -31.63 21.62
N GLY A 2 9.55 -32.32 21.08
CA GLY A 2 9.72 -33.77 21.25
C GLY A 2 10.78 -34.07 22.30
N VAL A 3 10.64 -35.19 22.99
CA VAL A 3 11.62 -35.66 24.01
C VAL A 3 11.98 -37.12 23.81
N TYR A 4 13.23 -37.42 24.06
CA TYR A 4 13.79 -38.76 24.20
C TYR A 4 14.53 -38.86 25.53
N ILE A 5 14.45 -40.03 26.19
CA ILE A 5 15.14 -40.28 27.45
C ILE A 5 15.95 -41.56 27.28
N VAL A 6 17.26 -41.49 27.57
CA VAL A 6 18.22 -42.56 27.39
C VAL A 6 18.85 -42.94 28.75
N ASN A 7 18.98 -44.22 29.03
CA ASN A 7 19.75 -44.69 30.16
C ASN A 7 21.24 -44.59 29.85
N ASN A 8 21.97 -43.85 30.67
CA ASN A 8 23.40 -43.56 30.45
C ASN A 8 24.30 -44.79 30.59
N LYS A 9 23.88 -45.78 31.39
CA LYS A 9 24.67 -47.00 31.65
C LYS A 9 24.42 -48.07 30.61
N THR A 10 23.12 -48.36 30.33
CA THR A 10 22.76 -49.45 29.41
C THR A 10 22.67 -48.99 27.96
N LYS A 11 22.68 -47.69 27.73
CA LYS A 11 22.46 -47.08 26.40
C LYS A 11 21.12 -47.48 25.75
N GLU A 12 20.14 -47.76 26.59
CA GLU A 12 18.78 -48.10 26.14
C GLU A 12 17.87 -46.87 26.12
N LEU A 13 16.95 -46.87 25.19
CA LEU A 13 15.92 -45.87 25.10
C LEU A 13 14.82 -46.16 26.14
N ILE A 14 14.71 -45.30 27.15
CA ILE A 14 13.68 -45.41 28.19
C ILE A 14 12.37 -44.78 27.69
N LEU A 15 12.48 -43.68 26.95
CA LEU A 15 11.34 -42.99 26.34
C LEU A 15 11.74 -42.46 24.97
N GLY A 16 11.01 -42.83 23.93
CA GLY A 16 11.24 -42.39 22.56
C GLY A 16 10.11 -41.46 22.07
N ASN A 17 10.48 -40.44 21.38
CA ASN A 17 9.63 -39.52 20.60
C ASN A 17 8.27 -39.20 21.21
N LYS A 18 8.24 -38.66 22.41
CA LYS A 18 7.01 -38.17 23.03
C LYS A 18 6.85 -36.68 22.89
N TYR A 19 5.60 -36.29 22.70
CA TYR A 19 5.23 -34.86 22.68
C TYR A 19 5.28 -34.25 24.07
N VAL A 20 5.93 -33.11 24.20
CA VAL A 20 5.98 -32.30 25.43
C VAL A 20 5.35 -30.96 25.16
N TYR A 21 4.37 -30.62 25.97
CA TYR A 21 3.68 -29.33 25.87
C TYR A 21 3.82 -28.53 27.17
N ARG A 22 3.62 -27.22 27.09
CA ARG A 22 3.67 -26.31 28.22
C ARG A 22 2.26 -26.02 28.71
N GLY A 23 2.01 -26.28 29.99
CA GLY A 23 0.77 -25.91 30.66
C GLY A 23 1.08 -25.42 32.07
N SER A 24 0.38 -24.42 32.57
CA SER A 24 0.53 -23.85 33.92
C SER A 24 1.98 -23.56 34.35
N GLY A 25 2.83 -23.18 33.42
CA GLY A 25 4.25 -22.90 33.68
C GLY A 25 5.18 -24.12 33.69
N TRP A 26 4.65 -25.32 33.54
CA TRP A 26 5.41 -26.58 33.55
C TRP A 26 5.32 -27.29 32.22
N TRP A 27 6.29 -28.21 31.97
CA TRP A 27 6.28 -29.07 30.80
C TRP A 27 5.72 -30.46 31.16
N TYR A 28 4.80 -30.93 30.35
CA TYR A 28 4.12 -32.22 30.55
C TYR A 28 4.32 -33.11 29.34
N ILE A 29 4.45 -34.44 29.60
CA ILE A 29 4.28 -35.46 28.58
C ILE A 29 2.81 -35.87 28.60
N ASP A 30 2.21 -36.02 27.42
CA ASP A 30 0.79 -36.40 27.31
C ASP A 30 0.49 -37.71 28.05
N GLY A 31 -0.39 -37.62 29.06
CA GLY A 31 -0.88 -38.76 29.87
C GLY A 31 0.06 -39.36 30.88
N GLN A 32 1.31 -38.89 31.00
CA GLN A 32 2.27 -39.45 31.96
C GLN A 32 3.28 -38.42 32.47
N GLY A 33 3.69 -38.58 33.75
CA GLY A 33 4.81 -37.82 34.26
C GLY A 33 6.10 -38.18 33.54
N MET A 34 7.01 -37.20 33.39
CA MET A 34 8.33 -37.47 32.80
C MET A 34 9.12 -38.35 33.74
N PRO A 35 9.59 -39.54 33.28
CA PRO A 35 10.50 -40.37 34.09
C PRO A 35 11.72 -39.56 34.50
N TYR A 36 12.06 -39.53 35.77
CA TYR A 36 13.26 -38.87 36.22
C TYR A 36 14.14 -39.76 37.09
N ASN A 37 15.42 -39.64 36.86
CA ASN A 37 16.45 -40.24 37.73
C ASN A 37 17.69 -39.36 37.63
N THR A 38 18.17 -38.92 38.75
CA THR A 38 19.23 -37.92 38.85
C THR A 38 20.59 -38.39 38.36
N SER A 39 20.82 -39.70 38.30
CA SER A 39 22.17 -40.24 38.05
C SER A 39 22.35 -41.03 36.76
N ASN A 40 21.27 -41.49 36.16
CA ASN A 40 21.39 -42.48 35.07
C ASN A 40 20.62 -42.13 33.79
N LEU A 41 19.90 -41.02 33.74
CA LEU A 41 19.12 -40.64 32.59
C LEU A 41 19.68 -39.39 31.92
N THR A 42 19.68 -39.39 30.59
CA THR A 42 19.93 -38.22 29.75
C THR A 42 18.68 -37.90 28.98
N TYR A 43 18.39 -36.61 28.89
CA TYR A 43 17.20 -36.07 28.22
C TYR A 43 17.63 -35.33 26.97
N PHE A 44 17.02 -35.70 25.83
CA PHE A 44 17.24 -35.02 24.57
C PHE A 44 15.92 -34.43 24.06
N PHE A 45 15.96 -33.19 23.68
CA PHE A 45 14.79 -32.43 23.22
C PHE A 45 15.00 -31.94 21.81
N TYR A 46 13.88 -31.80 21.07
CA TYR A 46 13.87 -31.13 19.77
C TYR A 46 12.59 -30.37 19.53
N TYR A 47 12.65 -29.39 18.65
CA TYR A 47 11.52 -28.56 18.21
C TYR A 47 11.67 -28.24 16.72
N PRO A 48 10.60 -28.21 15.91
CA PRO A 48 9.21 -28.58 16.25
C PRO A 48 9.03 -30.10 16.40
N TYR A 49 7.98 -30.50 17.13
CA TYR A 49 7.62 -31.89 17.29
C TYR A 49 7.09 -32.49 15.98
N SER A 50 7.50 -33.70 15.65
CA SER A 50 6.92 -34.54 14.61
C SER A 50 6.60 -35.93 15.14
N LYS A 51 5.51 -36.54 14.66
CA LYS A 51 5.12 -37.90 15.04
C LYS A 51 6.04 -38.99 14.45
N GLU A 52 6.81 -38.62 13.44
CA GLU A 52 7.74 -39.56 12.79
C GLU A 52 8.85 -39.98 13.74
N THR A 53 8.97 -41.30 13.95
CA THR A 53 10.11 -41.89 14.65
C THR A 53 11.33 -41.82 13.74
N GLN A 54 12.45 -41.43 14.29
CA GLN A 54 13.73 -41.36 13.57
C GLN A 54 14.77 -42.16 14.33
N ASN A 55 15.75 -42.66 13.62
CA ASN A 55 16.91 -43.26 14.26
C ASN A 55 17.67 -42.20 15.06
N VAL A 56 18.08 -42.57 16.24
CA VAL A 56 18.83 -41.71 17.14
C VAL A 56 20.11 -42.41 17.60
N ASN A 57 21.16 -41.64 17.83
CA ASN A 57 22.42 -42.16 18.30
C ASN A 57 22.41 -42.28 19.84
N LEU A 58 22.17 -43.47 20.36
CA LEU A 58 22.11 -43.71 21.81
C LEU A 58 23.46 -43.51 22.52
N ASN A 59 24.57 -43.46 21.79
CA ASN A 59 25.91 -43.21 22.32
C ASN A 59 26.33 -41.73 22.25
N ALA A 60 25.43 -40.84 21.84
CA ALA A 60 25.72 -39.43 21.65
C ALA A 60 26.06 -38.72 22.96
N ASN A 61 27.03 -37.83 22.90
CA ASN A 61 27.38 -36.91 23.99
C ASN A 61 26.67 -35.56 23.87
N THR A 62 26.27 -35.16 22.68
CA THR A 62 25.58 -33.90 22.38
C THR A 62 24.21 -34.15 21.78
N ALA A 63 23.36 -33.14 21.79
CA ALA A 63 22.04 -33.22 21.14
C ALA A 63 22.16 -33.28 19.61
N GLU A 64 23.14 -32.61 19.06
CA GLU A 64 23.43 -32.60 17.63
C GLU A 64 23.84 -34.01 17.14
N GLU A 65 24.69 -34.71 17.90
CA GLU A 65 25.03 -36.09 17.59
C GLU A 65 23.85 -37.04 17.75
N PHE A 66 23.02 -36.83 18.78
CA PHE A 66 21.84 -37.64 19.05
C PHE A 66 20.81 -37.53 17.94
N PHE A 67 20.55 -36.34 17.46
CA PHE A 67 19.57 -36.03 16.42
C PHE A 67 20.17 -35.88 15.02
N LYS A 68 21.38 -36.39 14.79
CA LYS A 68 22.09 -36.21 13.53
C LYS A 68 21.22 -36.52 12.30
N GLU A 69 20.57 -37.68 12.29
CA GLU A 69 19.71 -38.06 11.16
C GLU A 69 18.52 -37.12 10.98
N LYS A 70 17.92 -36.65 12.09
CA LYS A 70 16.84 -35.68 12.05
C LYS A 70 17.32 -34.36 11.48
N ILE A 71 18.47 -33.89 11.88
CA ILE A 71 19.09 -32.66 11.37
C ILE A 71 19.39 -32.82 9.89
N ASP A 72 20.01 -33.93 9.49
CA ASP A 72 20.33 -34.20 8.08
C ASP A 72 19.06 -34.26 7.21
N ASN A 73 18.01 -34.91 7.70
CA ASN A 73 16.73 -35.00 6.98
C ASN A 73 16.00 -33.68 6.91
N HIS A 74 16.04 -32.87 7.97
CA HIS A 74 15.49 -31.52 7.97
C HIS A 74 16.24 -30.63 6.97
N ASN A 75 17.56 -30.72 6.95
CA ASN A 75 18.40 -29.95 6.03
C ASN A 75 18.22 -30.33 4.55
N LYS A 76 17.71 -31.55 4.27
CA LYS A 76 17.35 -31.96 2.91
C LYS A 76 15.98 -31.47 2.46
N LYS A 77 15.07 -31.26 3.41
CA LYS A 77 13.69 -30.84 3.15
C LYS A 77 13.50 -29.38 3.56
N ILE A 78 14.11 -28.47 2.83
CA ILE A 78 13.93 -27.05 3.13
C ILE A 78 12.48 -26.65 2.82
N ILE A 79 11.83 -26.08 3.81
CA ILE A 79 10.50 -25.51 3.63
C ILE A 79 10.67 -24.22 2.83
N THR A 80 10.33 -24.27 1.54
CA THR A 80 10.45 -23.12 0.63
C THR A 80 9.30 -22.13 0.80
N ASP A 81 8.18 -22.58 1.35
CA ASP A 81 7.02 -21.75 1.63
C ASP A 81 7.07 -21.31 3.10
N GLN A 82 7.56 -20.11 3.34
CA GLN A 82 7.72 -19.51 4.66
C GLN A 82 6.96 -18.17 4.74
N ASP A 83 5.74 -18.14 4.25
CA ASP A 83 4.92 -16.92 4.14
C ASP A 83 4.15 -16.56 5.42
N ASP A 84 4.22 -17.43 6.44
CA ASP A 84 3.60 -17.18 7.74
C ASP A 84 4.45 -17.66 8.92
N LEU A 85 4.09 -17.23 10.14
CA LEU A 85 4.83 -17.58 11.37
C LEU A 85 4.82 -19.07 11.70
N VAL A 86 3.76 -19.79 11.32
CA VAL A 86 3.65 -21.24 11.60
C VAL A 86 4.64 -22.00 10.72
N LYS A 87 4.74 -21.64 9.46
CA LYS A 87 5.67 -22.24 8.51
C LYS A 87 7.13 -21.94 8.88
N ILE A 88 7.42 -20.72 9.32
CA ILE A 88 8.75 -20.38 9.88
C ILE A 88 9.08 -21.20 11.11
N ALA A 89 8.17 -21.25 12.06
CA ALA A 89 8.38 -22.06 13.27
C ALA A 89 8.60 -23.54 12.95
N SER A 90 7.99 -24.02 11.86
CA SER A 90 8.19 -25.39 11.35
C SER A 90 9.56 -25.58 10.69
N ALA A 91 10.12 -24.52 10.11
CA ALA A 91 11.45 -24.54 9.51
C ALA A 91 12.57 -24.41 10.55
N ASP A 92 12.29 -23.86 11.73
CA ASP A 92 13.28 -23.61 12.79
C ASP A 92 13.53 -24.85 13.64
N LEU A 93 14.36 -25.77 13.13
CA LEU A 93 14.77 -26.93 13.91
C LEU A 93 15.72 -26.53 15.04
N GLN A 94 15.35 -26.90 16.26
CA GLN A 94 16.17 -26.75 17.46
C GLN A 94 16.38 -28.09 18.15
N VAL A 95 17.54 -28.31 18.69
CA VAL A 95 17.86 -29.50 19.52
C VAL A 95 18.52 -29.06 20.82
N GLY A 96 18.36 -29.86 21.86
CA GLY A 96 18.97 -29.58 23.16
C GLY A 96 19.13 -30.81 24.02
N LYS A 97 20.18 -30.82 24.84
CA LYS A 97 20.43 -31.85 25.86
C LYS A 97 20.02 -31.28 27.22
N GLY A 98 19.15 -31.99 27.92
CA GLY A 98 18.71 -31.60 29.23
C GLY A 98 19.70 -32.07 30.32
N SER A 99 19.94 -31.22 31.29
CA SER A 99 20.65 -31.52 32.51
C SER A 99 19.71 -31.48 33.72
N PHE A 100 19.90 -32.41 34.66
CA PHE A 100 19.12 -32.42 35.88
C PHE A 100 19.75 -31.48 36.91
N ALA A 101 18.96 -30.51 37.37
CA ALA A 101 19.41 -29.57 38.38
C ALA A 101 19.15 -30.09 39.80
N PRO A 102 19.90 -29.64 40.83
CA PRO A 102 19.74 -30.06 42.21
C PRO A 102 18.33 -29.82 42.79
N ASN A 103 17.58 -28.88 42.24
CA ASN A 103 16.21 -28.57 42.62
C ASN A 103 15.14 -29.51 42.03
N GLY A 104 15.55 -30.62 41.43
CA GLY A 104 14.64 -31.58 40.81
C GLY A 104 14.10 -31.18 39.42
N ARG A 105 14.64 -30.14 38.81
CA ARG A 105 14.21 -29.64 37.50
C ARG A 105 15.17 -30.12 36.40
N ILE A 106 14.60 -30.30 35.19
CA ILE A 106 15.41 -30.52 34.00
C ILE A 106 15.54 -29.18 33.30
N THR A 107 16.78 -28.73 33.13
CA THR A 107 17.10 -27.53 32.35
C THR A 107 17.63 -27.97 31.00
N VAL A 108 17.11 -27.37 29.92
CA VAL A 108 17.58 -27.62 28.56
C VAL A 108 17.85 -26.27 27.88
N GLN A 109 19.00 -26.19 27.26
CA GLN A 109 19.33 -25.11 26.35
C GLN A 109 19.13 -25.63 24.93
N MET A 110 18.11 -25.12 24.25
CA MET A 110 17.84 -25.42 22.84
C MET A 110 18.78 -24.62 21.94
N LYS A 111 19.31 -25.27 20.93
CA LYS A 111 20.18 -24.65 19.93
C LYS A 111 19.55 -24.81 18.56
N HIS A 112 19.41 -23.69 17.87
CA HIS A 112 18.98 -23.70 16.48
C HIS A 112 19.95 -24.49 15.61
N GLN A 113 19.40 -25.27 14.68
CA GLN A 113 20.16 -26.02 13.67
C GLN A 113 20.04 -25.33 12.29
N VAL A 114 19.44 -24.18 12.27
CA VAL A 114 19.17 -23.35 11.10
C VAL A 114 19.55 -21.92 11.39
N GLY A 115 19.83 -21.17 10.33
CA GLY A 115 20.08 -19.75 10.38
C GLY A 115 18.95 -18.95 9.74
N VAL A 116 19.04 -17.64 9.84
CA VAL A 116 18.09 -16.71 9.27
C VAL A 116 18.80 -15.75 8.33
N ALA A 117 18.42 -15.77 7.06
CA ALA A 117 18.80 -14.74 6.09
C ALA A 117 17.76 -13.64 6.09
N VAL A 118 18.19 -12.40 6.24
CA VAL A 118 17.31 -11.24 6.33
C VAL A 118 17.69 -10.21 5.27
N LEU A 119 16.74 -9.87 4.43
CA LEU A 119 16.86 -8.79 3.46
C LEU A 119 16.09 -7.58 3.97
N HIS A 120 16.78 -6.48 4.21
CA HIS A 120 16.16 -5.18 4.46
C HIS A 120 15.99 -4.45 3.14
N MET A 121 14.76 -4.12 2.84
CA MET A 121 14.45 -3.22 1.74
C MET A 121 14.50 -1.78 2.24
N PRO A 122 15.06 -0.84 1.48
CA PRO A 122 15.03 0.56 1.85
C PRO A 122 13.56 1.00 1.92
N SER A 123 13.08 1.27 3.14
CA SER A 123 11.80 1.93 3.27
C SER A 123 12.02 3.40 2.99
N SER A 124 11.52 3.90 1.90
CA SER A 124 11.20 5.31 1.87
C SER A 124 10.11 5.53 2.92
N GLN A 125 10.45 6.17 4.03
CA GLN A 125 9.42 6.58 4.98
C GLN A 125 8.39 7.39 4.19
N ASN A 126 7.17 6.86 4.05
CA ASN A 126 6.06 7.47 3.33
C ASN A 126 6.24 7.66 1.82
N GLY A 127 6.85 6.77 1.09
CA GLY A 127 6.91 6.83 -0.38
C GLY A 127 7.09 5.48 -1.02
N ILE A 128 6.60 5.38 -2.24
CA ILE A 128 6.83 4.24 -3.11
C ILE A 128 8.09 4.54 -3.92
N LEU A 129 8.99 3.57 -4.00
CA LEU A 129 10.03 3.57 -5.00
C LEU A 129 9.41 3.11 -6.31
N VAL A 130 9.31 4.01 -7.27
CA VAL A 130 8.77 3.70 -8.60
C VAL A 130 9.90 3.78 -9.58
N PHE A 131 10.06 2.74 -10.36
CA PHE A 131 10.96 2.72 -11.48
C PHE A 131 10.36 3.49 -12.66
N LYS A 132 11.16 3.78 -13.67
CA LYS A 132 10.76 4.50 -14.88
C LYS A 132 9.55 3.86 -15.59
N ASP A 133 9.41 2.57 -15.40
CA ASP A 133 8.25 1.81 -15.82
C ASP A 133 7.52 1.27 -14.58
N ASP A 134 6.27 1.63 -14.44
CA ASP A 134 5.43 1.25 -13.31
C ASP A 134 5.25 -0.25 -13.10
N SER A 135 5.65 -1.08 -14.05
CA SER A 135 5.69 -2.53 -13.91
C SER A 135 6.55 -3.01 -12.72
N TYR A 136 7.41 -2.16 -12.19
CA TYR A 136 8.33 -2.47 -11.09
C TYR A 136 7.87 -2.10 -9.69
N THR A 137 6.76 -1.46 -9.54
CA THR A 137 6.25 -1.08 -8.21
C THR A 137 5.95 -2.27 -7.31
N TYR A 138 6.19 -3.51 -7.77
CA TYR A 138 5.57 -4.70 -7.21
C TYR A 138 6.49 -5.73 -6.62
N TRP A 139 7.75 -5.53 -6.67
CA TRP A 139 8.71 -6.50 -6.18
C TRP A 139 8.95 -6.49 -4.67
N TYR A 140 8.15 -5.72 -3.95
CA TYR A 140 8.14 -5.73 -2.49
C TYR A 140 7.43 -6.93 -1.84
N GLY A 141 7.12 -7.95 -2.61
CA GLY A 141 6.60 -9.20 -2.06
C GLY A 141 5.09 -9.30 -1.94
N GLU A 142 4.36 -8.43 -2.58
CA GLU A 142 2.91 -8.58 -2.62
C GLU A 142 2.43 -9.56 -3.68
N LYS A 143 1.48 -10.40 -3.26
CA LYS A 143 0.67 -11.19 -4.17
C LYS A 143 -0.22 -10.26 -4.96
N ARG A 144 0.08 -10.02 -6.20
CA ARG A 144 -0.79 -9.20 -7.00
C ARG A 144 -1.90 -10.00 -7.62
N LYS A 145 -3.10 -9.51 -7.42
CA LYS A 145 -4.29 -9.97 -8.11
C LYS A 145 -4.36 -9.52 -9.57
N ARG A 146 -3.43 -8.71 -10.02
CA ARG A 146 -3.37 -8.36 -11.44
C ARG A 146 -2.46 -9.33 -12.17
N PRO A 147 -2.94 -9.95 -13.25
CA PRO A 147 -2.09 -10.52 -14.26
C PRO A 147 -1.45 -9.33 -15.00
N GLN A 148 -0.56 -8.62 -14.38
CA GLN A 148 0.26 -7.69 -15.09
C GLN A 148 1.58 -8.34 -15.20
N GLN A 149 1.58 -8.78 -16.34
CA GLN A 149 2.55 -8.38 -17.27
C GLN A 149 3.88 -8.16 -16.60
N GLY A 150 4.55 -9.25 -16.45
CA GLY A 150 5.89 -9.25 -16.85
C GLY A 150 6.95 -8.99 -15.82
N THR A 151 6.71 -8.82 -14.55
CA THR A 151 7.79 -8.91 -13.56
C THR A 151 7.90 -10.30 -13.01
N ASN A 152 8.86 -11.04 -13.51
CA ASN A 152 9.25 -12.30 -12.93
C ASN A 152 10.22 -12.01 -11.79
N TYR A 153 9.78 -12.26 -10.56
CA TYR A 153 10.69 -12.30 -9.44
C TYR A 153 11.32 -13.67 -9.37
N THR A 154 12.59 -13.78 -9.74
CA THR A 154 13.45 -14.78 -9.15
C THR A 154 14.02 -14.16 -7.88
N ALA A 155 13.17 -13.95 -6.91
CA ALA A 155 13.57 -13.14 -5.79
C ALA A 155 14.34 -13.92 -4.76
N TRP A 156 14.47 -15.21 -4.91
CA TRP A 156 15.13 -16.00 -3.87
C TRP A 156 15.35 -17.42 -4.29
N GLY A 157 16.23 -17.95 -3.59
CA GLY A 157 16.60 -19.29 -3.73
C GLY A 157 17.59 -19.72 -2.69
N ILE A 158 17.69 -21.00 -2.51
CA ILE A 158 18.71 -21.64 -1.73
C ILE A 158 19.70 -22.26 -2.67
N ASP A 159 20.91 -21.76 -2.67
CA ASP A 159 21.99 -22.32 -3.45
C ASP A 159 22.52 -23.56 -2.76
N ASP A 160 22.28 -24.73 -3.34
CA ASP A 160 22.90 -25.98 -2.96
C ASP A 160 24.11 -26.19 -3.89
N PRO A 161 25.28 -26.59 -3.37
CA PRO A 161 26.41 -26.98 -4.19
C PRO A 161 26.08 -28.03 -5.25
N THR A 162 24.98 -28.78 -5.07
CA THR A 162 24.47 -29.77 -6.02
C THR A 162 23.48 -29.18 -7.03
N GLY A 163 23.13 -27.90 -6.92
CA GLY A 163 22.15 -27.24 -7.79
C GLY A 163 20.70 -27.71 -7.65
N GLN A 164 20.40 -28.52 -6.65
CA GLN A 164 19.09 -29.18 -6.52
C GLN A 164 18.03 -28.34 -5.83
N TYR A 165 18.39 -27.28 -5.12
CA TYR A 165 17.44 -26.45 -4.36
C TYR A 165 17.02 -25.19 -5.08
N PHE A 166 17.57 -24.97 -6.24
CA PHE A 166 17.20 -23.92 -7.12
C PHE A 166 16.79 -24.47 -8.45
N PRO A 167 15.70 -25.20 -8.52
CA PRO A 167 15.06 -25.12 -9.78
C PRO A 167 14.83 -23.62 -9.98
N SER A 168 15.26 -23.13 -11.07
CA SER A 168 14.85 -21.89 -11.70
C SER A 168 13.31 -21.66 -11.60
N GLN A 169 12.74 -21.70 -10.41
CA GLN A 169 11.37 -21.38 -10.16
C GLN A 169 11.27 -19.87 -10.13
N LYS A 170 10.94 -19.33 -11.26
CA LYS A 170 10.47 -17.97 -11.38
C LYS A 170 9.19 -17.85 -10.58
N PHE A 171 9.25 -17.11 -9.50
CA PHE A 171 8.06 -16.77 -8.75
C PHE A 171 7.47 -15.51 -9.35
N THR A 172 6.41 -15.70 -10.14
CA THR A 172 5.60 -14.59 -10.58
C THR A 172 4.79 -14.09 -9.39
N GLY A 173 5.16 -12.96 -8.87
CA GLY A 173 4.32 -12.18 -7.97
C GLY A 173 4.41 -12.45 -6.47
N ASN A 174 5.34 -13.27 -5.99
CA ASN A 174 5.63 -13.37 -4.56
C ASN A 174 7.11 -13.63 -4.37
N ILE A 175 7.72 -12.82 -3.53
CA ILE A 175 8.91 -13.23 -2.81
C ILE A 175 8.39 -14.12 -1.68
N PRO A 176 8.67 -15.42 -1.63
CA PRO A 176 8.28 -16.25 -0.51
C PRO A 176 9.27 -16.03 0.62
N CYS A 177 9.25 -14.88 1.11
CA CYS A 177 9.93 -14.54 2.33
C CYS A 177 8.85 -14.27 3.33
N LEU A 178 9.02 -14.76 4.51
CA LEU A 178 8.22 -14.24 5.57
C LEU A 178 8.57 -12.78 5.72
N ALA A 179 7.62 -11.97 5.45
CA ALA A 179 7.59 -10.71 6.11
C ALA A 179 7.46 -11.01 7.60
N VAL A 180 8.52 -10.81 8.35
CA VAL A 180 8.50 -10.83 9.82
C VAL A 180 7.57 -9.74 10.36
N HIS A 181 6.89 -9.05 9.48
CA HIS A 181 5.94 -8.01 9.79
C HIS A 181 4.56 -8.46 9.40
N LYS A 182 3.63 -8.19 10.28
CA LYS A 182 2.24 -8.14 9.92
C LYS A 182 2.14 -7.37 8.61
N LYS A 183 1.60 -8.00 7.59
CA LYS A 183 1.27 -7.33 6.34
C LYS A 183 0.43 -6.11 6.72
N VAL A 184 1.00 -4.95 6.55
CA VAL A 184 0.22 -3.74 6.54
C VAL A 184 -0.34 -3.68 5.13
N ASP A 185 -1.59 -3.31 4.96
CA ASP A 185 -2.25 -3.25 3.66
C ASP A 185 -1.54 -2.32 2.66
N ASP A 186 -0.49 -1.69 3.13
CA ASP A 186 0.39 -0.84 2.37
C ASP A 186 1.77 -1.50 2.21
N TYR A 187 2.05 -2.03 1.02
CA TYR A 187 3.34 -2.60 0.64
C TYR A 187 4.52 -1.62 0.80
N ARG A 188 4.27 -0.30 0.87
CA ARG A 188 5.27 0.74 1.15
C ARG A 188 5.93 0.60 2.51
N GLN A 189 5.32 -0.15 3.41
CA GLN A 189 5.83 -0.38 4.77
C GLN A 189 6.63 -1.67 4.90
N TRP A 190 6.79 -2.41 3.83
CA TRP A 190 7.59 -3.62 3.85
C TRP A 190 9.07 -3.26 3.97
N LYS A 191 9.64 -3.63 5.10
CA LYS A 191 11.01 -3.26 5.44
C LYS A 191 11.95 -4.44 5.48
N ARG A 192 11.43 -5.66 5.53
CA ARG A 192 12.22 -6.81 5.89
C ARG A 192 11.62 -8.11 5.37
N PHE A 193 12.48 -8.91 4.75
CA PHE A 193 12.19 -10.28 4.38
C PHE A 193 13.11 -11.21 5.17
N SER A 194 12.58 -12.27 5.74
CA SER A 194 13.37 -13.23 6.51
C SER A 194 13.12 -14.63 6.00
N PHE A 195 14.18 -15.41 5.87
CA PHE A 195 14.12 -16.78 5.42
C PHE A 195 14.99 -17.67 6.31
N VAL A 196 14.36 -18.71 6.87
CA VAL A 196 15.06 -19.72 7.70
C VAL A 196 15.67 -20.76 6.79
N VAL A 197 16.94 -21.04 6.99
CA VAL A 197 17.73 -21.90 6.13
C VAL A 197 18.75 -22.69 6.96
N PRO A 198 19.09 -23.94 6.58
CA PRO A 198 20.17 -24.68 7.22
C PRO A 198 21.50 -23.94 7.21
N PHE A 199 22.29 -24.12 8.26
CA PHE A 199 23.62 -23.52 8.32
C PHE A 199 24.49 -23.92 7.14
N GLY A 200 25.19 -22.96 6.59
CA GLY A 200 26.07 -23.14 5.44
C GLY A 200 25.36 -23.16 4.09
N LYS A 201 24.04 -23.05 4.06
CA LYS A 201 23.29 -22.88 2.81
C LYS A 201 23.13 -21.40 2.48
N THR A 202 23.25 -21.09 1.22
CA THR A 202 23.13 -19.72 0.68
C THR A 202 21.70 -19.46 0.25
N VAL A 203 21.13 -18.37 0.75
CA VAL A 203 19.87 -17.82 0.25
C VAL A 203 20.19 -16.73 -0.75
N LYS A 204 19.65 -16.85 -1.94
CA LYS A 204 19.73 -15.82 -2.98
C LYS A 204 18.43 -15.03 -3.01
N PHE A 205 18.56 -13.72 -2.90
CA PHE A 205 17.48 -12.79 -3.14
C PHE A 205 17.76 -12.08 -4.46
N GLN A 206 16.92 -12.30 -5.43
CA GLN A 206 17.05 -11.72 -6.76
C GLN A 206 15.73 -11.07 -7.16
N ALA A 207 15.81 -9.96 -7.85
CA ALA A 207 14.71 -9.38 -8.60
C ALA A 207 15.19 -9.02 -9.99
N GLU A 208 14.42 -9.43 -10.97
CA GLU A 208 14.70 -9.20 -12.39
C GLU A 208 13.46 -8.61 -13.07
N ALA A 209 13.69 -7.80 -14.08
CA ALA A 209 12.64 -7.38 -14.98
C ALA A 209 12.23 -8.53 -15.92
N ASP A 210 10.96 -8.60 -16.28
CA ASP A 210 10.51 -9.57 -17.28
C ASP A 210 11.08 -9.22 -18.66
N PRO A 211 11.87 -10.10 -19.25
CA PRO A 211 12.41 -9.87 -20.59
C PRO A 211 11.33 -9.84 -21.70
N ALA A 212 10.11 -10.26 -21.41
CA ALA A 212 8.99 -10.19 -22.35
C ALA A 212 8.39 -8.78 -22.46
N GLU A 213 8.60 -7.93 -21.47
CA GLU A 213 8.23 -6.52 -21.56
C GLU A 213 9.26 -5.73 -22.36
N LYS A 214 9.05 -5.67 -23.66
CA LYS A 214 9.87 -4.90 -24.61
C LYS A 214 9.93 -3.40 -24.38
N ARG A 215 9.40 -2.90 -23.28
CA ARG A 215 9.35 -1.47 -22.93
C ARG A 215 10.52 -1.01 -22.10
N ILE A 216 11.39 -1.93 -21.70
CA ILE A 216 12.50 -1.63 -20.83
C ILE A 216 13.74 -1.57 -21.68
N GLU A 217 14.29 -0.39 -21.83
CA GLU A 217 15.60 -0.20 -22.43
C GLU A 217 16.65 -0.96 -21.62
N ASN A 218 17.47 -1.69 -22.27
CA ASN A 218 18.44 -2.73 -22.00
C ASN A 218 19.18 -2.81 -20.65
N ASP A 219 18.99 -1.91 -19.71
CA ASP A 219 19.79 -1.86 -18.45
C ASP A 219 19.00 -2.33 -17.19
N TRP A 220 17.79 -2.80 -17.36
CA TRP A 220 16.87 -3.07 -16.25
C TRP A 220 16.64 -4.56 -15.96
N GLY A 221 17.38 -5.44 -16.60
CA GLY A 221 17.15 -6.88 -16.46
C GLY A 221 17.31 -7.39 -15.04
N LYS A 222 18.33 -6.90 -14.32
CA LYS A 222 18.65 -7.35 -12.97
C LYS A 222 18.53 -6.20 -11.98
N LEU A 223 17.56 -6.27 -11.09
CA LEU A 223 17.31 -5.25 -10.09
C LEU A 223 18.26 -5.40 -8.90
N PHE A 224 18.43 -6.60 -8.40
CA PHE A 224 19.44 -6.96 -7.39
C PHE A 224 19.71 -8.47 -7.39
N ASP A 225 20.86 -8.84 -6.87
CA ASP A 225 21.27 -10.21 -6.63
C ASP A 225 22.09 -10.24 -5.34
N ILE A 226 21.50 -10.78 -4.28
CA ILE A 226 22.09 -10.79 -2.95
C ILE A 226 22.12 -12.22 -2.45
N SER A 227 23.30 -12.66 -2.00
CA SER A 227 23.51 -14.00 -1.45
C SER A 227 23.84 -13.92 0.02
N LEU A 228 23.08 -14.59 0.87
CA LEU A 228 23.27 -14.62 2.31
C LEU A 228 23.46 -16.06 2.78
N THR A 229 24.52 -16.31 3.55
CA THR A 229 24.86 -17.65 4.05
C THR A 229 24.98 -17.65 5.57
N PRO A 230 23.89 -17.89 6.30
CA PRO A 230 23.94 -18.08 7.74
C PRO A 230 24.79 -19.30 8.13
N ASN A 231 25.50 -19.20 9.25
CA ASN A 231 26.29 -20.28 9.80
C ASN A 231 26.22 -20.30 11.33
N GLN A 232 26.81 -21.30 11.96
CA GLN A 232 26.76 -21.43 13.43
C GLN A 232 27.36 -20.24 14.18
N ASN A 233 28.39 -19.61 13.62
CA ASN A 233 29.05 -18.45 14.22
C ASN A 233 28.31 -17.14 13.93
N ASN A 234 27.57 -17.09 12.82
CA ASN A 234 26.74 -15.97 12.41
C ASN A 234 25.35 -16.50 11.98
N PRO A 235 24.50 -16.85 12.95
CA PRO A 235 23.23 -17.51 12.66
C PRO A 235 22.18 -16.58 12.03
N VAL A 236 22.34 -15.27 12.15
CA VAL A 236 21.45 -14.28 11.53
C VAL A 236 22.28 -13.36 10.65
N VAL A 237 22.10 -13.49 9.34
CA VAL A 237 22.78 -12.66 8.35
C VAL A 237 21.78 -11.64 7.80
N VAL A 238 22.11 -10.36 7.92
CA VAL A 238 21.26 -9.26 7.50
C VAL A 238 21.96 -8.48 6.40
N GLN A 239 21.24 -8.21 5.32
CA GLN A 239 21.69 -7.34 4.23
C GLN A 239 20.63 -6.29 3.95
N THR A 240 21.06 -5.05 3.85
CA THR A 240 20.21 -3.98 3.31
C THR A 240 20.41 -3.91 1.80
N VAL A 241 19.33 -3.87 1.05
CA VAL A 241 19.39 -3.68 -0.40
C VAL A 241 19.73 -2.23 -0.68
N GLU A 242 20.87 -2.03 -1.29
CA GLU A 242 21.11 -0.84 -2.09
C GLU A 242 20.78 -1.22 -3.53
N CYS A 243 19.66 -0.74 -4.03
CA CYS A 243 19.29 -1.01 -5.40
C CYS A 243 20.26 -0.29 -6.34
N ASP A 244 20.98 -1.06 -7.13
CA ASP A 244 21.82 -0.53 -8.21
C ASP A 244 21.03 0.00 -9.40
N VAL A 245 19.72 -0.23 -9.37
CA VAL A 245 18.81 0.26 -10.40
C VAL A 245 18.63 1.76 -10.26
N PRO A 246 18.75 2.52 -11.34
CA PRO A 246 18.47 3.93 -11.29
C PRO A 246 16.98 4.15 -11.09
N PHE A 247 16.57 4.28 -9.84
CA PHE A 247 15.22 4.76 -9.54
C PHE A 247 15.00 6.09 -10.25
N THR A 248 13.91 6.21 -10.98
CA THR A 248 13.61 7.48 -11.63
C THR A 248 12.88 8.43 -10.70
N LYS A 249 12.21 7.89 -9.70
CA LYS A 249 11.40 8.73 -8.80
C LYS A 249 11.04 8.04 -7.48
N ILE A 250 10.88 8.84 -6.43
CA ILE A 250 10.22 8.44 -5.19
C ILE A 250 8.85 9.09 -5.20
N ILE A 251 7.80 8.32 -4.96
CA ILE A 251 6.43 8.82 -4.89
C ILE A 251 5.98 8.87 -3.44
N ARG A 252 5.40 10.01 -3.04
CA ARG A 252 4.60 10.20 -1.85
C ARG A 252 3.14 10.25 -2.25
N GLU A 253 2.32 9.36 -1.74
CA GLU A 253 0.89 9.31 -2.04
C GLU A 253 0.07 9.82 -0.87
N TYR A 254 -0.98 10.54 -1.19
CA TYR A 254 -1.96 11.05 -0.25
C TYR A 254 -3.35 10.70 -0.76
N GLU A 255 -4.08 9.99 0.06
CA GLU A 255 -5.44 9.59 -0.19
C GLU A 255 -6.41 10.41 0.67
N TYR A 256 -7.68 10.33 0.33
CA TYR A 256 -8.70 11.02 1.09
C TYR A 256 -8.76 10.56 2.56
N LYS A 257 -8.70 11.52 3.49
CA LYS A 257 -8.81 11.29 4.94
C LYS A 257 -9.78 12.25 5.64
N GLY A 258 -10.39 13.19 4.91
CA GLY A 258 -11.24 14.23 5.50
C GLY A 258 -10.46 15.24 6.36
N SER A 259 -9.16 15.36 6.15
CA SER A 259 -8.27 16.30 6.84
C SER A 259 -7.11 16.71 5.94
N VAL A 260 -6.49 17.85 6.25
CA VAL A 260 -5.28 18.31 5.55
C VAL A 260 -4.07 17.55 6.04
N GLU A 261 -3.24 17.10 5.10
CA GLU A 261 -1.96 16.47 5.36
C GLU A 261 -0.80 17.40 5.00
N THR A 262 0.38 17.13 5.57
CA THR A 262 1.58 17.93 5.33
C THR A 262 2.65 17.09 4.64
N PHE A 263 3.26 17.64 3.58
CA PHE A 263 4.50 17.14 3.03
C PHE A 263 5.63 18.10 3.40
N THR A 264 6.71 17.54 3.98
CA THR A 264 7.94 18.27 4.25
C THR A 264 9.01 17.83 3.25
N ALA A 265 9.60 18.77 2.54
CA ALA A 265 10.64 18.49 1.55
C ALA A 265 11.88 17.88 2.21
N PRO A 266 12.29 16.65 1.85
CA PRO A 266 13.47 16.01 2.43
C PRO A 266 14.81 16.55 1.89
N ALA A 267 14.79 17.26 0.77
CA ALA A 267 15.98 17.79 0.11
C ALA A 267 15.67 19.09 -0.65
N ASP A 268 16.72 19.84 -1.05
CA ASP A 268 16.64 21.00 -1.93
C ASP A 268 16.49 20.51 -3.38
N GLU A 269 15.25 20.31 -3.84
CA GLU A 269 14.98 19.67 -5.14
C GLU A 269 13.73 20.23 -5.82
N THR A 270 13.54 19.84 -7.06
CA THR A 270 12.31 20.09 -7.80
C THR A 270 11.41 18.86 -7.73
N TYR A 271 10.22 19.05 -7.17
CA TYR A 271 9.22 18.02 -6.95
C TYR A 271 8.13 18.12 -8.00
N THR A 272 7.73 16.99 -8.61
CA THR A 272 6.52 16.96 -9.43
C THR A 272 5.32 16.74 -8.53
N LEU A 273 4.38 17.65 -8.57
CA LEU A 273 3.12 17.59 -7.86
C LEU A 273 2.04 17.10 -8.82
N GLN A 274 1.23 16.14 -8.42
CA GLN A 274 0.12 15.60 -9.21
C GLN A 274 -1.11 15.50 -8.33
N CYS A 275 -2.23 16.02 -8.82
CA CYS A 275 -3.52 16.04 -8.14
C CYS A 275 -4.60 15.44 -9.04
N TRP A 276 -5.45 14.60 -8.47
CA TRP A 276 -6.69 14.09 -9.08
C TRP A 276 -7.88 14.59 -8.27
N GLY A 277 -8.82 15.26 -8.89
CA GLY A 277 -10.05 15.71 -8.25
C GLY A 277 -10.99 14.54 -7.96
N ALA A 278 -11.93 14.72 -7.04
CA ALA A 278 -12.91 13.68 -6.72
C ALA A 278 -14.08 13.66 -7.72
N GLN A 279 -14.69 12.48 -7.88
CA GLN A 279 -15.92 12.30 -8.62
C GLN A 279 -17.12 12.86 -7.84
N GLY A 280 -18.10 13.42 -8.51
CA GLY A 280 -19.38 13.81 -7.94
C GLY A 280 -20.27 12.62 -7.57
N SER A 281 -21.24 12.84 -6.68
CA SER A 281 -22.23 11.80 -6.33
C SER A 281 -23.00 11.37 -7.57
N HIS A 282 -23.30 10.09 -7.65
CA HIS A 282 -24.19 9.51 -8.64
C HIS A 282 -25.64 9.48 -8.12
N PHE A 283 -26.57 9.33 -9.04
CA PHE A 283 -27.98 9.04 -8.73
C PHE A 283 -28.30 7.58 -9.04
N ASP A 284 -28.90 6.88 -8.08
CA ASP A 284 -29.39 5.51 -8.22
C ASP A 284 -30.76 5.41 -7.56
N ASN A 285 -31.80 5.14 -8.34
CA ASN A 285 -33.16 4.95 -7.82
C ASN A 285 -33.46 3.52 -7.36
N HIS A 286 -32.45 2.64 -7.36
CA HIS A 286 -32.61 1.21 -7.02
C HIS A 286 -33.65 0.43 -7.86
N GLN A 287 -34.14 1.03 -8.96
CA GLN A 287 -35.10 0.44 -9.90
C GLN A 287 -34.50 0.31 -11.31
N GLY A 288 -33.17 0.36 -11.41
CA GLY A 288 -32.42 0.21 -12.66
C GLY A 288 -32.10 1.53 -13.38
N VAL A 289 -32.38 2.68 -12.78
CA VAL A 289 -31.92 3.98 -13.30
C VAL A 289 -30.69 4.41 -12.53
N PHE A 290 -29.55 4.45 -13.22
CA PHE A 290 -28.27 4.90 -12.70
C PHE A 290 -27.71 6.02 -13.57
N HIS A 291 -27.35 7.13 -12.96
CA HIS A 291 -26.70 8.24 -13.61
C HIS A 291 -25.39 8.59 -12.87
N GLU A 292 -24.29 8.45 -13.57
CA GLU A 292 -22.96 8.68 -13.01
C GLU A 292 -22.70 10.17 -12.76
N GLY A 293 -22.16 10.51 -11.59
CA GLY A 293 -21.65 11.85 -11.32
C GLY A 293 -20.43 12.16 -12.21
N GLY A 294 -20.18 13.44 -12.41
CA GLY A 294 -19.03 13.92 -13.18
C GLY A 294 -17.71 13.40 -12.59
N LYS A 295 -16.80 12.96 -13.44
CA LYS A 295 -15.48 12.50 -13.02
C LYS A 295 -14.58 13.67 -12.67
N GLY A 296 -13.61 13.45 -11.76
CA GLY A 296 -12.62 14.46 -11.39
C GLY A 296 -11.61 14.74 -12.49
N GLY A 297 -11.07 15.94 -12.52
CA GLY A 297 -9.98 16.36 -13.40
C GLY A 297 -8.59 16.05 -12.81
N TYR A 298 -7.56 16.40 -13.56
CA TYR A 298 -6.16 16.24 -13.20
C TYR A 298 -5.42 17.57 -13.25
N ALA A 299 -4.44 17.75 -12.35
CA ALA A 299 -3.54 18.88 -12.38
C ALA A 299 -2.12 18.44 -11.99
N THR A 300 -1.11 18.97 -12.66
CA THR A 300 0.30 18.69 -12.37
C THR A 300 1.17 19.92 -12.53
N GLY A 301 2.36 19.89 -11.92
CA GLY A 301 3.38 20.91 -12.09
C GLY A 301 4.61 20.60 -11.25
N GLU A 302 5.74 21.18 -11.64
CA GLU A 302 7.00 21.06 -10.92
C GLU A 302 7.20 22.25 -9.99
N TYR A 303 7.49 21.96 -8.74
CA TYR A 303 7.71 22.96 -7.69
C TYR A 303 9.07 22.79 -7.02
N LYS A 304 9.89 23.86 -7.08
CA LYS A 304 11.19 23.87 -6.42
C LYS A 304 11.02 24.18 -4.94
N MET A 305 11.54 23.29 -4.08
CA MET A 305 11.45 23.43 -2.62
C MET A 305 12.83 23.27 -1.99
N ASN A 306 13.09 24.05 -0.93
CA ASN A 306 14.23 23.82 -0.06
C ASN A 306 13.91 22.75 0.98
N LYS A 307 14.93 22.03 1.44
CA LYS A 307 14.82 21.06 2.53
C LYS A 307 14.12 21.69 3.74
N GLY A 308 13.13 20.96 4.28
CA GLY A 308 12.35 21.41 5.43
C GLY A 308 11.16 22.31 5.08
N THR A 309 11.01 22.74 3.82
CA THR A 309 9.80 23.48 3.39
C THR A 309 8.57 22.58 3.43
N ASN A 310 7.47 23.12 3.96
CA ASN A 310 6.20 22.43 4.03
C ASN A 310 5.26 22.88 2.91
N ILE A 311 4.50 21.94 2.36
CA ILE A 311 3.28 22.17 1.59
C ILE A 311 2.15 21.34 2.20
N TYR A 312 0.93 21.80 1.98
CA TYR A 312 -0.27 21.26 2.60
C TYR A 312 -1.21 20.71 1.56
N ILE A 313 -1.74 19.53 1.81
CA ILE A 313 -2.45 18.70 0.86
C ILE A 313 -3.86 18.48 1.39
N CYS A 314 -4.85 18.91 0.61
CA CYS A 314 -6.27 18.72 0.89
C CYS A 314 -6.87 17.87 -0.23
N VAL A 315 -7.12 16.59 0.03
CA VAL A 315 -7.66 15.64 -0.95
C VAL A 315 -9.18 15.70 -0.95
N GLY A 316 -9.78 15.88 -2.13
CA GLY A 316 -11.23 15.96 -2.31
C GLY A 316 -11.95 14.66 -2.00
N GLY A 317 -13.13 14.73 -1.37
CA GLY A 317 -13.98 13.59 -1.08
C GLY A 317 -15.05 13.35 -2.14
N HIS A 318 -15.28 12.09 -2.49
CA HIS A 318 -16.40 11.64 -3.30
C HIS A 318 -17.64 11.43 -2.42
N GLY A 319 -18.80 11.91 -2.85
CA GLY A 319 -20.07 11.67 -2.18
C GLY A 319 -20.30 12.40 -0.85
N ASN A 320 -19.27 12.97 -0.25
CA ASN A 320 -19.34 13.70 1.02
C ASN A 320 -18.97 15.19 0.90
N GLY A 321 -18.58 15.62 -0.28
CA GLY A 321 -18.27 17.00 -0.61
C GLY A 321 -17.11 17.62 0.17
N TYR A 322 -16.23 16.86 0.81
CA TYR A 322 -15.05 17.42 1.47
C TYR A 322 -14.15 18.12 0.46
N ASN A 323 -13.68 19.31 0.81
CA ASN A 323 -13.05 20.30 -0.07
C ASN A 323 -13.97 20.79 -1.21
N ASN A 324 -15.26 20.85 -0.91
CA ASN A 324 -16.34 21.42 -1.75
C ASN A 324 -17.47 21.99 -0.88
N ARG A 325 -17.26 22.15 0.42
CA ARG A 325 -18.30 22.60 1.35
C ARG A 325 -18.60 24.09 1.17
N ILE A 326 -19.87 24.41 1.06
CA ILE A 326 -20.33 25.80 1.06
C ILE A 326 -20.11 26.40 2.45
N PRO A 327 -19.38 27.51 2.59
CA PRO A 327 -19.08 28.09 3.88
C PRO A 327 -20.34 28.40 4.71
N GLY A 328 -20.38 27.87 5.93
CA GLY A 328 -21.49 28.03 6.88
C GLY A 328 -22.73 27.15 6.63
N ILE A 329 -22.76 26.37 5.54
CA ILE A 329 -23.94 25.59 5.15
C ILE A 329 -23.58 24.11 4.99
N GLY A 330 -22.41 23.80 4.47
CA GLY A 330 -22.01 22.44 4.16
C GLY A 330 -22.48 21.98 2.78
N ASN A 331 -23.04 20.77 2.70
CA ASN A 331 -23.53 20.15 1.46
C ASN A 331 -24.98 19.70 1.66
N PRO A 332 -25.95 20.56 1.37
CA PRO A 332 -27.37 20.29 1.68
C PRO A 332 -28.05 19.33 0.70
N GLY A 333 -27.44 18.99 -0.46
CA GLY A 333 -27.99 18.08 -1.47
C GLY A 333 -27.00 17.01 -1.88
N PRO A 334 -27.23 16.25 -2.97
CA PRO A 334 -26.26 15.37 -3.57
C PRO A 334 -24.94 16.10 -3.82
N ALA A 335 -23.87 15.66 -3.16
CA ALA A 335 -22.63 16.41 -3.10
C ALA A 335 -21.83 16.32 -4.40
N GLY A 336 -21.36 17.43 -4.91
CA GLY A 336 -20.32 17.49 -5.94
C GLY A 336 -19.01 16.92 -5.41
N GLY A 337 -18.16 16.41 -6.29
CA GLY A 337 -16.82 15.94 -5.97
C GLY A 337 -15.97 17.08 -5.43
N GLY A 338 -15.16 16.79 -4.41
CA GLY A 338 -14.24 17.76 -3.82
C GLY A 338 -13.08 18.07 -4.76
N ALA A 339 -12.61 19.33 -4.72
CA ALA A 339 -11.33 19.67 -5.32
C ALA A 339 -10.18 18.97 -4.58
N THR A 340 -9.13 18.61 -5.28
CA THR A 340 -7.87 18.23 -4.64
C THR A 340 -6.88 19.38 -4.81
N SER A 341 -6.33 19.88 -3.71
CA SER A 341 -5.51 21.08 -3.71
C SER A 341 -4.23 20.94 -2.93
N ILE A 342 -3.20 21.66 -3.38
CA ILE A 342 -1.91 21.83 -2.71
C ILE A 342 -1.68 23.33 -2.46
N THR A 343 -1.30 23.67 -1.22
CA THR A 343 -1.12 25.04 -0.77
C THR A 343 0.18 25.22 0.01
N THR A 344 0.67 26.46 0.13
CA THR A 344 1.89 26.79 0.88
C THR A 344 1.65 26.99 2.37
N THR A 345 0.39 27.15 2.79
CA THR A 345 -0.01 27.27 4.20
C THR A 345 -1.20 26.37 4.49
N ASN A 346 -1.47 26.10 5.77
CA ASN A 346 -2.62 25.31 6.19
C ASN A 346 -3.76 26.23 6.69
N LYS A 347 -4.84 26.30 5.92
CA LYS A 347 -6.08 26.98 6.30
C LYS A 347 -7.31 26.03 6.21
N GLY A 348 -7.07 24.71 6.07
CA GLY A 348 -8.14 23.74 5.88
C GLY A 348 -8.55 23.59 4.42
N GLU A 349 -9.86 23.52 4.17
CA GLU A 349 -10.42 23.36 2.83
C GLU A 349 -10.15 24.58 1.92
N LEU A 350 -10.16 24.36 0.62
CA LEU A 350 -9.80 25.38 -0.40
C LEU A 350 -10.62 26.66 -0.29
N SER A 351 -11.90 26.58 0.08
CA SER A 351 -12.77 27.74 0.28
C SER A 351 -12.22 28.76 1.28
N ASN A 352 -11.43 28.33 2.26
CA ASN A 352 -10.80 29.20 3.25
C ASN A 352 -9.66 30.05 2.69
N PHE A 353 -9.25 29.79 1.46
CA PHE A 353 -8.19 30.55 0.77
C PHE A 353 -8.73 31.67 -0.09
N ASN A 354 -10.02 31.99 -0.04
CA ASN A 354 -10.60 33.04 -0.89
C ASN A 354 -9.88 34.41 -0.78
N GLY A 355 -9.44 34.78 0.44
CA GLY A 355 -8.60 35.96 0.69
C GLY A 355 -7.08 35.70 0.58
N PHE A 356 -6.65 34.48 0.31
CA PHE A 356 -5.26 34.04 0.33
C PHE A 356 -4.89 33.22 -0.92
N ARG A 357 -5.46 33.57 -2.05
CA ARG A 357 -5.31 32.82 -3.32
C ARG A 357 -3.86 32.69 -3.80
N SER A 358 -3.00 33.63 -3.41
CA SER A 358 -1.56 33.57 -3.70
C SER A 358 -0.84 32.38 -3.02
N GLU A 359 -1.45 31.79 -2.00
CA GLU A 359 -0.92 30.64 -1.27
C GLU A 359 -1.33 29.29 -1.89
N VAL A 360 -2.21 29.29 -2.90
CA VAL A 360 -2.65 28.10 -3.64
C VAL A 360 -1.68 27.81 -4.77
N LEU A 361 -1.11 26.61 -4.78
CA LEU A 361 -0.16 26.16 -5.81
C LEU A 361 -0.86 25.41 -6.95
N LEU A 362 -1.68 24.42 -6.63
CA LEU A 362 -2.23 23.47 -7.60
C LEU A 362 -3.62 23.03 -7.16
N VAL A 363 -4.55 22.94 -8.11
CA VAL A 363 -5.92 22.45 -7.87
C VAL A 363 -6.38 21.58 -9.04
N ALA A 364 -6.80 20.36 -8.74
CA ALA A 364 -7.57 19.51 -9.64
C ALA A 364 -9.07 19.67 -9.32
N GLY A 365 -9.87 20.02 -10.31
CA GLY A 365 -11.31 20.24 -10.14
C GLY A 365 -12.07 18.94 -9.90
N GLY A 366 -13.06 18.96 -9.01
CA GLY A 366 -14.01 17.87 -8.79
C GLY A 366 -15.17 17.89 -9.80
N GLY A 367 -15.76 16.72 -10.03
CA GLY A 367 -16.93 16.59 -10.91
C GLY A 367 -18.23 17.05 -10.25
N GLY A 368 -19.21 17.50 -11.04
CA GLY A 368 -20.55 17.83 -10.56
C GLY A 368 -21.32 16.60 -10.08
N ALA A 369 -22.22 16.77 -9.12
CA ALA A 369 -23.12 15.70 -8.71
C ALA A 369 -24.20 15.42 -9.76
N GLN A 370 -24.83 14.26 -9.62
CA GLN A 370 -26.04 13.88 -10.33
C GLN A 370 -27.18 13.75 -9.32
N ASP A 371 -28.29 14.35 -9.62
CA ASP A 371 -29.57 14.11 -8.97
C ASP A 371 -30.56 13.49 -9.97
N ALA A 372 -31.73 13.06 -9.52
CA ALA A 372 -32.74 12.43 -10.36
C ALA A 372 -32.88 13.15 -11.70
N GLY A 373 -32.63 12.44 -12.80
CA GLY A 373 -32.67 13.04 -14.12
C GLY A 373 -34.09 13.07 -14.71
N GLU A 374 -34.53 14.22 -15.21
CA GLU A 374 -35.65 14.26 -16.15
C GLU A 374 -35.10 14.08 -17.57
N GLY A 375 -35.51 13.01 -18.25
CA GLY A 375 -35.20 12.77 -19.65
C GLY A 375 -34.05 11.80 -19.95
N THR A 376 -33.76 11.63 -21.22
CA THR A 376 -32.76 10.70 -21.70
C THR A 376 -31.35 11.21 -21.51
N THR A 377 -30.52 10.46 -20.80
CA THR A 377 -29.05 10.61 -20.66
C THR A 377 -28.53 11.94 -20.09
N PRO A 378 -28.92 12.34 -18.85
CA PRO A 378 -28.28 13.47 -18.20
C PRO A 378 -26.80 13.16 -17.92
N LYS A 379 -25.91 14.12 -18.18
CA LYS A 379 -24.47 14.01 -17.93
C LYS A 379 -24.02 15.14 -17.00
N ALA A 380 -23.53 14.77 -15.84
CA ALA A 380 -22.91 15.72 -14.93
C ALA A 380 -21.57 16.22 -15.52
N GLY A 381 -21.24 17.47 -15.22
CA GLY A 381 -20.03 18.11 -15.71
C GLY A 381 -18.79 17.50 -15.06
N ALA A 382 -17.80 17.14 -15.87
CA ALA A 382 -16.51 16.67 -15.38
C ALA A 382 -15.74 17.78 -14.67
N GLY A 383 -14.93 17.44 -13.69
CA GLY A 383 -13.94 18.33 -13.08
C GLY A 383 -12.97 18.83 -14.15
N GLY A 384 -12.60 20.12 -14.09
CA GLY A 384 -11.90 20.77 -15.15
C GLY A 384 -10.41 20.48 -15.20
N GLY A 385 -9.92 20.64 -16.41
CA GLY A 385 -8.75 21.39 -16.74
C GLY A 385 -8.88 22.83 -16.27
N LEU A 386 -8.53 23.80 -17.11
CA LEU A 386 -8.80 25.19 -16.75
C LEU A 386 -10.31 25.50 -16.64
N TYR A 387 -11.11 24.81 -17.41
CA TYR A 387 -12.57 24.95 -17.42
C TYR A 387 -13.25 23.69 -16.93
N GLY A 388 -14.10 23.79 -15.92
CA GLY A 388 -14.98 22.72 -15.52
C GLY A 388 -16.01 22.39 -16.61
N GLY A 389 -16.40 21.14 -16.73
CA GLY A 389 -17.41 20.71 -17.69
C GLY A 389 -18.79 21.27 -17.35
N THR A 390 -19.49 21.79 -18.34
CA THR A 390 -20.91 22.12 -18.20
C THR A 390 -21.74 20.85 -18.27
N ALA A 391 -22.68 20.69 -17.38
CA ALA A 391 -23.62 19.59 -17.40
C ALA A 391 -24.55 19.65 -18.61
N SER A 392 -25.07 18.52 -19.05
CA SER A 392 -25.97 18.43 -20.21
C SER A 392 -27.11 17.46 -19.96
N GLY A 393 -28.23 17.66 -20.63
CA GLY A 393 -29.44 16.84 -20.51
C GLY A 393 -30.69 17.72 -20.56
N SER A 394 -31.88 17.11 -20.37
CA SER A 394 -33.13 17.87 -20.23
C SER A 394 -33.30 18.31 -18.76
N GLY A 395 -33.96 19.43 -18.54
CA GLY A 395 -34.22 19.97 -17.20
C GLY A 395 -33.20 20.99 -16.72
N CYS A 396 -33.05 21.12 -15.39
CA CYS A 396 -32.05 21.98 -14.78
C CYS A 396 -30.66 21.40 -14.97
N HIS A 397 -29.70 22.23 -15.33
CA HIS A 397 -28.30 21.82 -15.35
C HIS A 397 -27.38 22.98 -14.98
N GLY A 398 -26.35 22.65 -14.19
CA GLY A 398 -25.34 23.61 -13.78
C GLY A 398 -24.27 23.82 -14.85
N SER A 399 -23.75 25.04 -14.99
CA SER A 399 -22.59 25.26 -15.86
C SER A 399 -21.28 24.92 -15.17
N GLY A 400 -20.28 24.55 -15.98
CA GLY A 400 -18.91 24.43 -15.49
C GLY A 400 -18.34 25.79 -15.03
N ALA A 401 -17.33 25.74 -14.16
CA ALA A 401 -16.56 26.89 -13.74
C ALA A 401 -15.50 27.27 -14.78
N SER A 402 -15.08 28.55 -14.77
CA SER A 402 -13.94 29.05 -15.53
C SER A 402 -12.73 29.32 -14.62
N PRO A 403 -11.56 29.69 -15.19
CA PRO A 403 -10.41 30.10 -14.38
C PRO A 403 -10.64 31.38 -13.55
N SER A 404 -11.59 32.18 -13.93
CA SER A 404 -11.88 33.51 -13.32
C SER A 404 -13.24 33.60 -12.64
N GLU A 405 -14.17 32.71 -12.94
CA GLU A 405 -15.56 32.80 -12.48
C GLU A 405 -16.13 31.44 -12.11
N PRO A 406 -16.94 31.37 -11.04
CA PRO A 406 -17.69 30.17 -10.69
C PRO A 406 -18.76 29.83 -11.73
N GLY A 407 -19.17 28.59 -11.78
CA GLY A 407 -20.27 28.12 -12.60
C GLY A 407 -21.62 28.70 -12.13
N ARG A 408 -22.55 28.81 -13.06
CA ARG A 408 -23.91 29.33 -12.78
C ARG A 408 -24.84 28.17 -12.46
N ASN A 409 -25.67 28.36 -11.43
CA ASN A 409 -26.71 27.40 -11.08
C ASN A 409 -27.77 27.31 -12.19
N GLY A 410 -28.31 26.10 -12.37
CA GLY A 410 -29.45 25.85 -13.25
C GLY A 410 -30.78 25.99 -12.48
N TYR A 411 -31.71 26.69 -13.06
CA TYR A 411 -33.01 26.98 -12.45
C TYR A 411 -34.14 26.38 -13.27
N ARG A 412 -35.16 25.84 -12.58
CA ARG A 412 -36.42 25.39 -13.19
C ARG A 412 -37.53 26.37 -12.93
N ASN A 413 -37.66 26.84 -11.68
CA ASN A 413 -38.70 27.77 -11.28
C ASN A 413 -38.18 28.73 -10.21
N THR A 414 -37.77 29.91 -10.62
CA THR A 414 -37.17 30.90 -9.72
C THR A 414 -38.14 31.47 -8.69
N SER A 415 -39.47 31.32 -8.90
CA SER A 415 -40.47 31.74 -7.91
C SER A 415 -40.66 30.73 -6.77
N LYS A 416 -40.12 29.55 -6.90
CA LYS A 416 -40.16 28.42 -5.92
C LYS A 416 -38.77 28.08 -5.36
N MET A 417 -37.89 29.05 -5.29
CA MET A 417 -36.50 28.90 -4.90
C MET A 417 -36.25 29.61 -3.56
N PRO A 418 -36.41 28.89 -2.42
CA PRO A 418 -36.17 29.51 -1.11
C PRO A 418 -34.70 29.85 -0.88
N ASN A 419 -33.76 29.03 -1.38
CA ASN A 419 -32.33 29.24 -1.21
C ASN A 419 -31.57 29.04 -2.53
N ASP A 420 -30.72 29.99 -2.88
CA ASP A 420 -29.80 29.96 -4.02
C ASP A 420 -28.36 30.14 -3.53
N HIS A 421 -27.69 29.03 -3.28
CA HIS A 421 -26.28 29.02 -2.88
C HIS A 421 -25.41 28.96 -4.12
N LYS A 422 -24.97 30.15 -4.56
CA LYS A 422 -24.10 30.30 -5.74
C LYS A 422 -22.76 29.63 -5.50
N ALA A 423 -22.19 29.06 -6.56
CA ALA A 423 -20.83 28.57 -6.54
C ALA A 423 -19.84 29.70 -6.25
N GLY A 424 -18.71 29.36 -5.69
CA GLY A 424 -17.68 30.31 -5.32
C GLY A 424 -16.27 29.72 -5.43
N PHE A 425 -15.33 30.41 -4.83
CA PHE A 425 -13.96 29.94 -4.73
C PHE A 425 -13.88 28.73 -3.79
N GLY A 426 -13.44 27.58 -4.31
CA GLY A 426 -13.28 26.34 -3.54
C GLY A 426 -14.52 25.44 -3.48
N TYR A 427 -15.71 25.93 -3.86
CA TYR A 427 -16.95 25.17 -3.69
C TYR A 427 -17.95 25.38 -4.82
N GLY A 428 -18.70 24.33 -5.13
CA GLY A 428 -19.79 24.35 -6.10
C GLY A 428 -21.09 24.88 -5.51
N GLY A 429 -21.97 25.41 -6.40
CA GLY A 429 -23.29 25.90 -6.03
C GLY A 429 -24.32 24.79 -5.85
N VAL A 430 -25.47 25.16 -5.25
CA VAL A 430 -26.66 24.31 -5.13
C VAL A 430 -27.88 25.21 -4.92
N VAL A 431 -29.04 24.75 -5.38
CA VAL A 431 -30.29 25.50 -5.25
C VAL A 431 -31.35 24.62 -4.64
N SER A 432 -32.13 25.15 -3.71
CA SER A 432 -33.31 24.46 -3.21
C SER A 432 -34.59 24.80 -4.00
N THR A 433 -35.56 23.91 -3.89
CA THR A 433 -36.93 24.11 -4.35
C THR A 433 -37.93 23.80 -3.23
N ASN A 434 -39.11 24.42 -3.28
CA ASN A 434 -40.25 24.06 -2.42
C ASN A 434 -41.54 23.83 -3.24
N GLU A 435 -41.41 23.29 -4.43
CA GLU A 435 -42.53 23.05 -5.33
C GLU A 435 -43.61 22.16 -4.71
N ASP A 436 -43.20 21.20 -3.91
CA ASP A 436 -44.06 20.17 -3.29
C ASP A 436 -44.34 20.45 -1.80
N GLY A 437 -44.10 21.66 -1.32
CA GLY A 437 -44.29 22.07 0.08
C GLY A 437 -43.14 21.68 1.02
N TRP A 438 -42.09 21.05 0.51
CA TRP A 438 -40.86 20.67 1.20
C TRP A 438 -39.70 21.37 0.55
N GLU A 439 -38.72 21.78 1.38
CA GLU A 439 -37.46 22.23 0.85
C GLU A 439 -36.62 21.05 0.42
N ASP A 440 -36.31 21.00 -0.88
CA ASP A 440 -35.49 19.96 -1.48
C ASP A 440 -34.34 20.62 -2.24
N TYR A 441 -33.14 20.08 -2.10
CA TYR A 441 -31.94 20.58 -2.76
C TYR A 441 -31.58 19.70 -3.95
N GLY A 442 -31.31 20.31 -5.09
CA GLY A 442 -30.80 19.63 -6.27
C GLY A 442 -29.31 19.26 -6.15
N ALA A 443 -28.74 18.80 -7.24
CA ALA A 443 -27.33 18.41 -7.31
C ALA A 443 -26.39 19.60 -7.09
N GLN A 444 -25.34 19.40 -6.28
CA GLN A 444 -24.30 20.39 -6.06
C GLN A 444 -23.25 20.33 -7.17
N GLY A 445 -22.73 21.49 -7.59
CA GLY A 445 -21.58 21.59 -8.48
C GLY A 445 -20.30 21.04 -7.87
N GLY A 446 -19.34 20.63 -8.71
CA GLY A 446 -18.01 20.18 -8.26
C GLY A 446 -17.19 21.32 -7.66
N GLY A 447 -16.36 21.00 -6.66
CA GLY A 447 -15.36 21.90 -6.10
C GLY A 447 -14.22 22.18 -7.09
N GLY A 448 -13.56 23.31 -6.96
CA GLY A 448 -12.46 23.68 -7.86
C GLY A 448 -11.80 24.97 -7.40
N TYR A 449 -10.85 25.50 -8.18
CA TYR A 449 -10.38 26.87 -7.94
C TYR A 449 -11.58 27.84 -7.94
N PHE A 450 -12.48 27.63 -8.90
CA PHE A 450 -13.88 28.04 -8.78
C PHE A 450 -14.76 26.78 -8.94
N GLY A 451 -15.80 26.71 -8.14
CA GLY A 451 -16.74 25.61 -8.21
C GLY A 451 -17.75 25.70 -9.34
N GLY A 452 -18.24 24.56 -9.80
CA GLY A 452 -19.30 24.44 -10.79
C GLY A 452 -20.66 24.85 -10.25
N GLY A 453 -21.61 25.19 -11.14
CA GLY A 453 -23.00 25.49 -10.78
C GLY A 453 -23.76 24.22 -10.41
N GLY A 454 -24.65 24.33 -9.42
CA GLY A 454 -25.59 23.30 -9.03
C GLY A 454 -26.94 23.40 -9.74
N THR A 455 -27.94 22.65 -9.27
CA THR A 455 -29.31 22.64 -9.83
C THR A 455 -30.34 22.95 -8.76
N GLN A 456 -31.49 23.48 -9.18
CA GLN A 456 -32.62 23.76 -8.29
C GLN A 456 -33.42 22.50 -7.91
N LYS A 457 -33.46 21.51 -8.77
CA LYS A 457 -34.16 20.23 -8.60
C LYS A 457 -33.38 19.17 -9.35
N ALA A 458 -33.98 18.03 -9.56
CA ALA A 458 -33.41 16.95 -10.35
C ALA A 458 -32.64 17.42 -11.59
N GLY A 459 -31.44 16.88 -11.77
CA GLY A 459 -30.59 17.18 -12.93
C GLY A 459 -29.10 17.12 -12.61
N PRO A 460 -28.27 17.26 -13.63
CA PRO A 460 -26.81 17.19 -13.49
C PRO A 460 -26.21 18.57 -13.16
N ALA A 461 -25.26 18.59 -12.27
CA ALA A 461 -24.49 19.77 -11.90
C ALA A 461 -23.19 19.91 -12.69
N GLY A 462 -22.64 21.12 -12.78
CA GLY A 462 -21.40 21.45 -13.46
C GLY A 462 -20.15 21.07 -12.65
N GLY A 463 -19.03 20.85 -13.33
CA GLY A 463 -17.74 20.58 -12.72
C GLY A 463 -16.99 21.84 -12.29
N GLY A 464 -16.10 21.72 -11.30
CA GLY A 464 -15.22 22.78 -10.84
C GLY A 464 -14.00 22.97 -11.76
N SER A 465 -13.39 24.15 -11.75
CA SER A 465 -12.17 24.44 -12.53
C SER A 465 -10.90 23.96 -11.82
N GLY A 466 -9.91 23.55 -12.60
CA GLY A 466 -8.54 23.37 -12.11
C GLY A 466 -7.76 24.69 -12.07
N TYR A 467 -6.58 24.65 -11.47
CA TYR A 467 -5.68 25.78 -11.36
C TYR A 467 -4.23 25.34 -11.14
N PHE A 468 -3.32 26.11 -11.66
CA PHE A 468 -1.92 26.07 -11.25
C PHE A 468 -1.33 27.48 -11.16
N LYS A 469 -0.44 27.68 -10.21
CA LYS A 469 0.24 28.96 -9.99
C LYS A 469 1.42 29.08 -10.94
N SER A 470 1.22 29.80 -12.06
CA SER A 470 2.17 29.87 -13.17
C SER A 470 3.50 30.60 -12.86
N ASP A 471 3.52 31.42 -11.81
CA ASP A 471 4.73 32.11 -11.33
C ASP A 471 5.54 31.28 -10.33
N ALA A 472 5.01 30.14 -9.89
CA ALA A 472 5.65 29.25 -8.91
C ALA A 472 5.94 27.85 -9.48
N LEU A 473 5.12 27.37 -10.42
CA LEU A 473 5.22 26.04 -11.00
C LEU A 473 5.75 26.11 -12.43
N THR A 474 6.64 25.18 -12.76
CA THR A 474 7.09 24.92 -14.13
C THR A 474 6.46 23.63 -14.65
N ASN A 475 6.42 23.44 -15.98
CA ASN A 475 5.81 22.26 -16.62
C ASN A 475 4.42 21.91 -16.08
N ALA A 476 3.64 22.97 -15.78
CA ALA A 476 2.33 22.82 -15.14
C ALA A 476 1.21 22.76 -16.19
N GLU A 477 0.26 21.87 -15.92
CA GLU A 477 -0.95 21.72 -16.73
C GLU A 477 -2.14 21.27 -15.90
N THR A 478 -3.33 21.48 -16.46
CA THR A 478 -4.58 20.91 -15.94
C THR A 478 -5.34 20.23 -17.06
N ILE A 479 -5.89 19.06 -16.79
CA ILE A 479 -6.59 18.24 -17.79
C ILE A 479 -8.00 17.93 -17.28
N ALA A 480 -8.98 18.03 -18.18
CA ALA A 480 -10.38 17.82 -17.84
C ALA A 480 -10.72 16.34 -17.63
N GLY A 481 -11.62 16.05 -16.69
CA GLY A 481 -12.05 14.70 -16.33
C GLY A 481 -12.90 13.97 -17.38
N ASN A 482 -13.05 14.51 -18.55
CA ASN A 482 -13.64 13.85 -19.73
C ASN A 482 -12.59 13.52 -20.82
N THR A 483 -11.32 13.66 -20.50
CA THR A 483 -10.18 13.34 -21.36
C THR A 483 -9.21 12.42 -20.64
N ASP A 484 -8.30 11.82 -21.39
CA ASP A 484 -7.30 10.92 -20.85
C ASP A 484 -6.15 11.68 -20.19
N PHE A 485 -5.72 11.20 -19.03
CA PHE A 485 -4.55 11.69 -18.30
C PHE A 485 -3.89 10.56 -17.48
N PRO A 486 -2.68 10.76 -16.93
CA PRO A 486 -2.02 9.76 -16.11
C PRO A 486 -2.87 9.33 -14.91
N ALA A 487 -3.14 8.04 -14.78
CA ALA A 487 -3.78 7.49 -13.60
C ALA A 487 -2.81 7.42 -12.41
N PRO A 488 -3.28 7.44 -11.16
CA PRO A 488 -2.41 7.26 -10.00
C PRO A 488 -1.62 5.94 -10.00
N THR A 489 -2.05 4.96 -10.74
CA THR A 489 -1.61 3.58 -10.66
C THR A 489 -0.95 3.03 -11.92
N VAL A 490 -0.58 3.74 -12.97
CA VAL A 490 0.19 3.04 -14.03
C VAL A 490 -0.27 3.17 -15.47
N THR A 491 -1.50 3.54 -15.68
CA THR A 491 -2.07 3.68 -17.01
C THR A 491 -2.66 5.08 -17.16
N THR A 492 -3.20 5.36 -18.29
CA THR A 492 -4.08 6.51 -18.47
C THR A 492 -5.48 6.14 -17.99
N GLU A 493 -6.19 7.11 -17.43
CA GLU A 493 -7.62 7.02 -17.15
C GLU A 493 -8.38 8.18 -17.81
N THR A 494 -9.62 7.90 -18.21
CA THR A 494 -10.51 8.95 -18.72
C THR A 494 -11.33 9.49 -17.55
N GLY A 495 -10.82 10.54 -16.91
CA GLY A 495 -11.40 11.13 -15.71
C GLY A 495 -11.24 10.26 -14.46
N HIS A 496 -11.02 10.94 -13.33
CA HIS A 496 -10.78 10.26 -12.06
C HIS A 496 -12.09 9.88 -11.37
N THR A 497 -12.16 8.64 -10.86
CA THR A 497 -13.34 8.11 -10.17
C THR A 497 -13.09 7.95 -8.67
N GLY A 498 -14.16 8.09 -7.87
CA GLY A 498 -14.06 8.01 -6.42
C GLY A 498 -13.47 9.25 -5.77
N ASN A 499 -12.76 9.05 -4.64
CA ASN A 499 -12.08 10.14 -3.94
C ASN A 499 -10.89 10.66 -4.75
N GLY A 500 -10.56 11.92 -4.57
CA GLY A 500 -9.34 12.50 -5.12
C GLY A 500 -8.07 11.84 -4.62
N LYS A 501 -6.94 12.22 -5.21
CA LYS A 501 -5.61 11.72 -4.84
C LYS A 501 -4.53 12.75 -5.10
N VAL A 502 -3.41 12.66 -4.36
CA VAL A 502 -2.19 13.43 -4.65
C VAL A 502 -0.99 12.49 -4.70
N GLN A 503 -0.11 12.73 -5.66
CA GLN A 503 1.23 12.17 -5.67
C GLN A 503 2.27 13.29 -5.73
N ILE A 504 3.31 13.18 -4.92
CA ILE A 504 4.49 14.05 -4.95
C ILE A 504 5.68 13.21 -5.35
N ILE A 505 6.29 13.56 -6.46
CA ILE A 505 7.38 12.80 -7.06
C ILE A 505 8.68 13.58 -6.89
N LEU A 506 9.69 12.91 -6.34
CA LEU A 506 11.03 13.40 -6.21
C LEU A 506 11.95 12.67 -7.21
N PRO A 507 12.63 13.36 -8.12
CA PRO A 507 13.64 12.72 -8.95
C PRO A 507 14.77 12.21 -8.07
N MET A 508 15.19 10.97 -8.29
CA MET A 508 16.35 10.43 -7.59
C MET A 508 17.63 11.13 -8.04
N PRO A 509 18.53 11.47 -7.12
CA PRO A 509 19.82 12.02 -7.49
C PRO A 509 20.53 11.03 -8.42
N LYS A 510 20.99 11.51 -9.56
CA LYS A 510 21.86 10.70 -10.42
C LYS A 510 23.10 10.36 -9.59
N LYS A 511 23.38 9.07 -9.36
CA LYS A 511 24.69 8.66 -8.85
C LYS A 511 25.71 9.26 -9.80
N ASN A 512 26.53 10.17 -9.33
CA ASN A 512 27.71 10.59 -10.07
C ASN A 512 28.53 9.32 -10.27
N LYS A 513 28.64 8.85 -11.50
CA LYS A 513 29.61 7.80 -11.82
C LYS A 513 30.98 8.35 -11.37
N PRO A 514 31.73 7.59 -10.56
CA PRO A 514 33.08 8.00 -10.18
C PRO A 514 33.99 8.16 -11.40
#